data_d1b473267b6e3ff4fcea916acde98fa9
#
_entry.id   d1b473267b6e3ff4fcea916acde98fa9
#
_cell.length_a   1.000
_cell.length_b   1.000
_cell.length_c   1.000
_cell.angle_alpha   90.00
_cell.angle_beta   90.00
_cell.angle_gamma   90.00
#
_symmetry.space_group_name_H-M   'P 1'
#
loop_
_entity.id
_entity.type
_entity.pdbx_description
1 polymer ?
#
loop_
_entity_poly.entity_id
_entity_poly.type
_entity_poly.pdbx_seq_one_letter_code
_entity_poly.pdbx_strand_id
1 'polypeptide(L)'
;MESYFPATFFFCRCLKYMSDYTNCLLQGYGVLPSAPTKVRVPHIDVEFAIIDWDTPNTLADTVQHYNIHYRKMATYDNEYHTIPKVHSPFILEHLSSNSDYEVYVEAVNSHGVGEPSARVVFRTENKVRNTVMCN
;
A
#
# COMPACT_ATOMS: atom_id res chain seq x y z
N MET A 1 14.73 -15.80 34.20
CA MET A 1 14.48 -16.04 33.37
C MET A 1 14.00 -15.24 32.32
N GLU A 2 12.87 -15.11 32.07
CA GLU A 2 12.39 -14.36 30.97
C GLU A 2 12.66 -12.94 31.13
N SER A 3 13.00 -12.54 32.24
CA SER A 3 13.19 -11.11 32.46
C SER A 3 14.35 -10.56 31.71
N TYR A 4 15.24 -11.38 31.23
CA TYR A 4 16.34 -10.78 30.58
C TYR A 4 16.09 -10.62 29.11
N PHE A 5 14.95 -10.73 28.65
CA PHE A 5 14.66 -10.49 27.31
C PHE A 5 14.60 -9.01 27.02
N PRO A 6 15.27 -8.55 26.00
CA PRO A 6 15.20 -7.14 25.62
C PRO A 6 13.92 -6.86 24.91
N ALA A 7 13.90 -5.82 24.16
CA ALA A 7 12.68 -5.38 23.50
C ALA A 7 12.06 -6.46 22.64
N THR A 8 12.84 -7.23 21.95
CA THR A 8 12.26 -8.26 21.12
C THR A 8 11.58 -9.29 21.95
N PHE A 9 11.96 -9.44 23.17
CA PHE A 9 11.37 -10.39 23.99
C PHE A 9 10.11 -9.94 24.60
N PHE A 10 9.75 -8.73 24.38
CA PHE A 10 8.51 -8.23 24.77
C PHE A 10 7.46 -9.16 24.30
N PHE A 11 7.57 -9.65 23.06
CA PHE A 11 6.60 -10.54 22.51
C PHE A 11 6.74 -11.92 23.11
N CYS A 12 7.92 -12.32 23.41
CA CYS A 12 8.14 -13.61 24.02
C CYS A 12 7.50 -13.72 25.37
N ARG A 13 7.46 -12.64 26.10
CA ARG A 13 6.81 -12.67 27.38
C ARG A 13 5.35 -13.01 27.27
N CYS A 14 4.73 -12.49 26.25
CA CYS A 14 3.34 -12.79 26.04
C CYS A 14 3.15 -14.25 25.65
N LEU A 15 4.08 -14.79 24.91
CA LEU A 15 3.94 -16.15 24.46
C LEU A 15 4.11 -17.15 25.59
N LYS A 16 4.63 -16.70 26.72
CA LYS A 16 4.83 -17.58 27.83
C LYS A 16 3.52 -18.09 28.40
N TYR A 17 2.49 -17.28 28.33
CA TYR A 17 1.20 -17.63 28.84
C TYR A 17 0.20 -17.77 27.69
N MET A 18 -0.35 -18.93 27.56
CA MET A 18 -1.30 -19.18 26.48
C MET A 18 -2.48 -18.21 26.51
N SER A 19 -2.93 -17.89 27.68
CA SER A 19 -4.07 -17.00 27.77
C SER A 19 -3.76 -15.60 27.29
N ASP A 20 -2.49 -15.24 27.37
CA ASP A 20 -2.10 -13.89 26.97
C ASP A 20 -1.56 -13.80 25.58
N TYR A 21 -1.46 -14.91 24.89
CA TYR A 21 -0.89 -14.93 23.57
C TYR A 21 -1.64 -14.00 22.62
N THR A 22 -2.95 -14.05 22.65
CA THR A 22 -3.75 -13.21 21.77
C THR A 22 -3.54 -11.74 22.11
N ASN A 23 -3.48 -11.42 23.38
CA ASN A 23 -3.26 -10.04 23.76
C ASN A 23 -1.88 -9.56 23.34
N CYS A 24 -0.90 -10.42 23.40
CA CYS A 24 0.43 -10.06 22.97
C CYS A 24 0.45 -9.75 21.48
N LEU A 25 -0.22 -10.55 20.70
CA LEU A 25 -0.31 -10.28 19.28
C LEU A 25 -1.02 -8.97 19.00
N LEU A 26 -2.08 -8.68 19.73
CA LEU A 26 -2.80 -7.45 19.54
C LEU A 26 -1.98 -6.24 19.95
N GLN A 27 -1.13 -6.38 20.94
CA GLN A 27 -0.34 -5.28 21.43
C GLN A 27 1.00 -5.15 20.75
N GLY A 28 1.55 -6.23 20.24
CA GLY A 28 2.86 -6.21 19.68
C GLY A 28 2.86 -6.36 18.19
N TYR A 29 2.20 -7.43 17.72
CA TYR A 29 2.17 -7.72 16.35
C TYR A 29 0.83 -7.49 15.76
N GLY A 30 -0.21 -7.89 16.39
CA GLY A 30 -1.55 -7.86 15.84
C GLY A 30 -2.22 -6.52 15.89
N VAL A 31 -1.48 -5.44 16.16
CA VAL A 31 -2.09 -4.11 16.17
C VAL A 31 -2.00 -3.40 14.85
N LEU A 32 -1.18 -3.87 13.94
CA LEU A 32 -1.07 -3.27 12.62
C LEU A 32 -1.98 -3.99 11.64
N PRO A 33 -2.62 -3.28 10.70
CA PRO A 33 -3.48 -3.94 9.73
C PRO A 33 -2.67 -4.79 8.77
N SER A 34 -3.30 -5.81 8.22
CA SER A 34 -2.67 -6.58 7.17
C SER A 34 -2.65 -5.78 5.87
N ALA A 35 -2.07 -6.32 4.84
CA ALA A 35 -1.97 -5.63 3.56
C ALA A 35 -3.36 -5.40 2.95
N PRO A 36 -3.57 -4.27 2.29
CA PRO A 36 -4.76 -4.09 1.47
C PRO A 36 -4.82 -5.18 0.41
N THR A 37 -6.01 -5.57 0.03
CA THR A 37 -6.21 -6.69 -0.90
C THR A 37 -6.76 -6.21 -2.23
N LYS A 38 -6.58 -7.04 -3.24
CA LYS A 38 -7.14 -6.80 -4.57
C LYS A 38 -6.83 -5.41 -5.12
N VAL A 39 -5.59 -5.00 -5.00
CA VAL A 39 -5.15 -3.74 -5.61
C VAL A 39 -5.25 -3.89 -7.12
N ARG A 40 -5.90 -2.94 -7.76
CA ARG A 40 -6.19 -3.00 -9.18
C ARG A 40 -6.23 -1.59 -9.77
N VAL A 41 -6.11 -1.52 -11.08
CA VAL A 41 -6.14 -0.25 -11.81
C VAL A 41 -7.29 -0.32 -12.81
N PRO A 42 -8.53 -0.05 -12.38
CA PRO A 42 -9.70 -0.22 -13.22
C PRO A 42 -9.78 0.75 -14.39
N HIS A 43 -9.07 1.85 -14.33
CA HIS A 43 -9.06 2.81 -15.43
C HIS A 43 -7.67 3.40 -15.58
N ILE A 44 -7.20 3.47 -16.81
CA ILE A 44 -5.91 4.04 -17.15
C ILE A 44 -6.14 5.02 -18.30
N ASP A 45 -5.50 6.17 -18.19
CA ASP A 45 -5.57 7.20 -19.22
C ASP A 45 -4.14 7.62 -19.59
N VAL A 46 -4.02 8.68 -20.35
CA VAL A 46 -2.72 9.17 -20.83
C VAL A 46 -1.86 9.71 -19.70
N GLU A 47 -2.47 10.42 -18.78
CA GLU A 47 -1.73 11.11 -17.72
C GLU A 47 -2.26 10.83 -16.32
N PHE A 48 -3.19 9.92 -16.18
CA PHE A 48 -3.69 9.52 -14.87
C PHE A 48 -4.18 8.07 -14.88
N ALA A 49 -4.33 7.50 -13.70
CA ALA A 49 -4.91 6.17 -13.52
C ALA A 49 -5.70 6.15 -12.23
N ILE A 50 -6.73 5.32 -12.19
CA ILE A 50 -7.50 5.13 -10.97
C ILE A 50 -6.95 3.89 -10.29
N ILE A 51 -6.54 4.03 -9.04
CA ILE A 51 -6.04 2.93 -8.22
C ILE A 51 -7.15 2.58 -7.24
N ASP A 52 -7.51 1.33 -7.18
CA ASP A 52 -8.57 0.86 -6.30
C ASP A 52 -8.11 -0.37 -5.53
N TRP A 53 -8.61 -0.55 -4.32
CA TRP A 53 -8.21 -1.68 -3.48
C TRP A 53 -9.29 -1.97 -2.46
N ASP A 54 -9.27 -3.21 -1.96
CA ASP A 54 -10.17 -3.62 -0.88
C ASP A 54 -9.44 -3.51 0.46
N THR A 55 -10.20 -3.45 1.52
CA THR A 55 -9.66 -3.33 2.87
C THR A 55 -8.81 -4.54 3.25
N PRO A 56 -7.92 -4.38 4.22
CA PRO A 56 -7.17 -5.52 4.75
C PRO A 56 -8.09 -6.60 5.31
N ASN A 57 -7.58 -7.82 5.36
CA ASN A 57 -8.34 -8.93 5.92
C ASN A 57 -8.38 -8.88 7.45
N THR A 58 -7.38 -8.30 8.08
CA THR A 58 -7.34 -8.18 9.53
C THR A 58 -7.21 -6.73 9.95
N LEU A 59 -7.93 -6.37 11.01
CA LEU A 59 -7.94 -5.04 11.58
C LEU A 59 -8.39 -3.95 10.60
N ALA A 60 -9.24 -4.32 9.67
CA ALA A 60 -9.76 -3.38 8.67
C ALA A 60 -10.48 -2.20 9.33
N ASP A 61 -11.21 -2.47 10.38
CA ASP A 61 -11.97 -1.45 11.08
C ASP A 61 -11.10 -0.46 11.85
N THR A 62 -9.83 -0.74 12.01
CA THR A 62 -8.91 0.18 12.67
C THR A 62 -8.20 1.09 11.68
N VAL A 63 -8.33 0.84 10.38
CA VAL A 63 -7.62 1.60 9.36
C VAL A 63 -8.14 3.03 9.30
N GLN A 64 -7.24 3.98 9.39
CA GLN A 64 -7.59 5.40 9.33
C GLN A 64 -7.41 5.96 7.93
N HIS A 65 -6.42 5.52 7.22
CA HIS A 65 -6.13 5.95 5.85
C HIS A 65 -5.15 4.98 5.22
N TYR A 66 -4.80 5.26 3.97
CA TYR A 66 -3.84 4.44 3.23
C TYR A 66 -2.74 5.33 2.68
N ASN A 67 -1.60 4.73 2.36
CA ASN A 67 -0.53 5.40 1.64
C ASN A 67 -0.35 4.67 0.31
N ILE A 68 -0.24 5.42 -0.77
CA ILE A 68 0.07 4.87 -2.09
C ILE A 68 1.53 5.14 -2.37
N HIS A 69 2.22 4.13 -2.84
CA HIS A 69 3.60 4.25 -3.28
C HIS A 69 3.65 3.87 -4.75
N TYR A 70 4.22 4.72 -5.56
CA TYR A 70 4.31 4.45 -6.99
C TYR A 70 5.65 4.92 -7.54
N ARG A 71 6.08 4.31 -8.61
CA ARG A 71 7.27 4.73 -9.32
C ARG A 71 7.12 4.48 -10.80
N LYS A 72 7.80 5.30 -11.60
CA LYS A 72 7.88 5.06 -13.03
C LYS A 72 8.99 4.07 -13.25
N MET A 73 8.71 3.03 -14.01
CA MET A 73 9.70 2.01 -14.31
C MET A 73 10.63 2.50 -15.42
N ALA A 74 11.77 1.86 -15.54
CA ALA A 74 12.74 2.20 -16.59
C ALA A 74 13.34 3.61 -16.45
N THR A 75 13.43 4.12 -15.23
CA THR A 75 14.17 5.35 -14.96
C THR A 75 15.38 4.99 -14.14
N TYR A 76 16.38 5.86 -14.14
CA TYR A 76 17.57 5.63 -13.33
C TYR A 76 17.25 5.75 -11.85
N ASP A 77 16.28 6.60 -11.56
CA ASP A 77 15.83 6.81 -10.21
C ASP A 77 14.79 5.75 -9.91
N ASN A 78 15.13 4.82 -9.09
CA ASN A 78 14.29 3.70 -8.78
C ASN A 78 13.48 3.95 -7.50
N GLU A 79 13.33 5.20 -7.13
CA GLU A 79 12.66 5.54 -5.88
C GLU A 79 11.15 5.61 -6.03
N TYR A 80 10.49 5.23 -4.96
CA TYR A 80 9.03 5.33 -4.92
C TYR A 80 8.62 6.71 -4.41
N HIS A 81 7.63 7.26 -5.05
CA HIS A 81 6.94 8.45 -4.54
C HIS A 81 5.82 7.99 -3.65
N THR A 82 5.63 8.66 -2.52
CA THR A 82 4.59 8.30 -1.56
C THR A 82 3.53 9.39 -1.49
N ILE A 83 2.28 8.98 -1.60
CA ILE A 83 1.14 9.88 -1.39
C ILE A 83 0.42 9.37 -0.13
N PRO A 84 0.53 10.10 0.96
CA PRO A 84 -0.05 9.66 2.22
C PRO A 84 -1.52 10.08 2.36
N LYS A 85 -2.20 9.40 3.26
CA LYS A 85 -3.56 9.79 3.69
C LYS A 85 -4.59 9.80 2.58
N VAL A 86 -4.56 8.75 1.78
CA VAL A 86 -5.53 8.58 0.69
C VAL A 86 -6.57 7.52 1.04
N HIS A 87 -7.62 7.46 0.25
CA HIS A 87 -8.69 6.47 0.38
C HIS A 87 -9.00 5.88 -0.99
N SER A 88 -9.52 4.66 -1.00
CA SER A 88 -9.90 3.97 -2.23
C SER A 88 -11.28 4.41 -2.68
N PRO A 89 -11.51 4.64 -3.96
CA PRO A 89 -10.51 4.66 -5.03
C PRO A 89 -9.76 5.98 -5.07
N PHE A 90 -8.55 5.97 -5.62
CA PHE A 90 -7.70 7.16 -5.68
C PHE A 90 -7.28 7.45 -7.12
N ILE A 91 -7.31 8.71 -7.52
CA ILE A 91 -6.88 9.12 -8.86
C ILE A 91 -5.42 9.55 -8.78
N LEU A 92 -4.56 8.78 -9.41
CA LEU A 92 -3.15 9.08 -9.47
C LEU A 92 -2.89 9.90 -10.73
N GLU A 93 -2.52 11.17 -10.54
CA GLU A 93 -2.40 12.12 -11.65
C GLU A 93 -0.98 12.48 -11.97
N HIS A 94 -0.80 13.25 -13.01
CA HIS A 94 0.49 13.80 -13.45
C HIS A 94 1.47 12.70 -13.87
N LEU A 95 0.94 11.66 -14.47
CA LEU A 95 1.77 10.58 -14.99
C LEU A 95 2.27 10.93 -16.39
N SER A 96 3.37 10.31 -16.78
CA SER A 96 3.86 10.43 -18.15
C SER A 96 3.06 9.49 -19.05
N SER A 97 2.79 9.91 -20.26
CA SER A 97 2.11 9.04 -21.23
C SER A 97 3.02 7.89 -21.67
N ASN A 98 2.40 6.83 -22.13
CA ASN A 98 3.10 5.67 -22.68
C ASN A 98 4.24 5.16 -21.80
N SER A 99 3.99 5.10 -20.50
CA SER A 99 5.02 4.77 -19.50
C SER A 99 4.51 3.71 -18.53
N ASP A 100 5.42 2.86 -18.12
CA ASP A 100 5.11 1.80 -17.16
C ASP A 100 5.29 2.33 -15.76
N TYR A 101 4.33 2.01 -14.90
CA TYR A 101 4.33 2.38 -13.49
C TYR A 101 4.07 1.17 -12.64
N GLU A 102 4.68 1.17 -11.48
CA GLU A 102 4.44 0.14 -10.46
C GLU A 102 3.86 0.83 -9.24
N VAL A 103 2.83 0.24 -8.63
CA VAL A 103 2.14 0.84 -7.49
C VAL A 103 1.88 -0.23 -6.44
N TYR A 104 1.92 0.17 -5.18
CA TYR A 104 1.44 -0.65 -4.07
C TYR A 104 0.85 0.25 -2.99
N VAL A 105 0.09 -0.33 -2.07
CA VAL A 105 -0.68 0.41 -1.07
C VAL A 105 -0.42 -0.17 0.31
N GLU A 106 -0.38 0.68 1.31
CA GLU A 106 -0.27 0.28 2.71
C GLU A 106 -1.42 0.87 3.50
N ALA A 107 -1.94 0.12 4.44
CA ALA A 107 -2.98 0.59 5.35
C ALA A 107 -2.32 1.13 6.62
N VAL A 108 -2.87 2.19 7.17
CA VAL A 108 -2.31 2.86 8.35
C VAL A 108 -3.38 2.98 9.42
N ASN A 109 -3.03 2.65 10.63
CA ASN A 109 -3.89 2.88 11.78
C ASN A 109 -3.15 3.69 12.86
N SER A 110 -3.73 3.84 14.02
CA SER A 110 -3.12 4.64 15.09
C SER A 110 -1.80 4.07 15.61
N HIS A 111 -1.51 2.81 15.32
CA HIS A 111 -0.28 2.18 15.80
C HIS A 111 0.84 2.21 14.75
N GLY A 112 0.51 2.51 13.51
CA GLY A 112 1.53 2.62 12.46
C GLY A 112 1.07 2.09 11.12
N VAL A 113 2.05 1.82 10.27
CA VAL A 113 1.86 1.38 8.90
C VAL A 113 1.88 -0.14 8.87
N GLY A 114 0.89 -0.73 8.22
CA GLY A 114 0.79 -2.17 8.06
C GLY A 114 1.63 -2.70 6.91
N GLU A 115 1.37 -3.95 6.55
CA GLU A 115 2.12 -4.61 5.48
C GLU A 115 1.76 -4.03 4.12
N PRO A 116 2.72 -3.95 3.21
CA PRO A 116 2.43 -3.47 1.86
C PRO A 116 1.65 -4.50 1.06
N SER A 117 0.81 -4.02 0.18
CA SER A 117 0.05 -4.87 -0.72
C SER A 117 0.95 -5.50 -1.79
N ALA A 118 0.40 -6.40 -2.58
CA ALA A 118 1.05 -6.87 -3.79
C ALA A 118 1.27 -5.67 -4.72
N ARG A 119 2.34 -5.71 -5.49
CA ARG A 119 2.65 -4.66 -6.44
C ARG A 119 1.89 -4.91 -7.74
N VAL A 120 1.40 -3.83 -8.32
CA VAL A 120 0.67 -3.89 -9.59
C VAL A 120 1.38 -3.00 -10.58
N VAL A 121 1.57 -3.50 -11.79
CA VAL A 121 2.22 -2.74 -12.86
C VAL A 121 1.16 -2.40 -13.89
N PHE A 122 1.18 -1.17 -14.38
CA PHE A 122 0.28 -0.72 -15.43
C PHE A 122 1.02 0.24 -16.36
N ARG A 123 0.48 0.42 -17.57
CA ARG A 123 1.07 1.33 -18.56
C ARG A 123 0.05 2.38 -18.92
N THR A 124 0.46 3.65 -18.85
CA THR A 124 -0.40 4.76 -19.27
C THR A 124 -0.58 4.74 -20.78
N GLU A 125 -1.69 5.30 -21.23
CA GLU A 125 -1.99 5.32 -22.64
C GLU A 125 -1.07 6.24 -23.41
N ASN A 126 -1.01 6.00 -24.71
CA ASN A 126 -0.20 6.83 -25.58
C ASN A 126 -0.99 8.06 -25.96
N LYS A 127 -0.32 9.18 -26.00
CA LYS A 127 -0.97 10.42 -26.40
C LYS A 127 -1.18 10.38 -27.90
N VAL A 128 -2.42 10.30 -28.31
CA VAL A 128 -2.75 10.24 -29.72
C VAL A 128 -2.66 11.63 -30.32
N ARG A 129 -1.93 11.75 -31.40
CA ARG A 129 -1.90 13.00 -32.09
C ARG A 129 -3.07 13.07 -33.00
N ASN A 130 -3.77 14.15 -32.90
CA ASN A 130 -4.85 14.35 -33.73
C ASN A 130 -4.46 14.93 -35.02
N THR A 131 -3.67 14.32 -35.77
CA THR A 131 -3.21 14.92 -36.99
C THR A 131 -4.04 14.57 -38.14
N VAL A 132 -4.91 13.73 -37.95
CA VAL A 132 -5.60 13.28 -39.00
C VAL A 132 -6.49 14.15 -39.61
N MET A 133 -6.91 14.99 -38.98
CA MET A 133 -7.87 15.77 -39.37
C MET A 133 -7.58 16.54 -40.40
N CYS A 134 -6.58 16.54 -40.83
CA CYS A 134 -6.36 17.41 -41.74
C CYS A 134 -6.90 17.13 -42.93
N ASN A 135 -7.42 16.55 -43.32
CA ASN A 135 -7.89 16.42 -44.53
C ASN A 135 -8.80 16.96 -44.92
#